data_8d06c5ffd59e0cdec24629123b58dfcd
#
_entry.id   8d06c5ffd59e0cdec24629123b58dfcd
#
_cell.length_a   1.000
_cell.length_b   1.000
_cell.length_c   1.000
_cell.angle_alpha   90.00
_cell.angle_beta   90.00
_cell.angle_gamma   90.00
#
_symmetry.space_group_name_H-M   'P 1'
#
loop_
_entity.id
_entity.type
_entity.pdbx_description
1 polymer ?
#
loop_
_entity_poly.entity_id
_entity_poly.type
_entity_poly.pdbx_seq_one_letter_code
_entity_poly.pdbx_strand_id
1 'polypeptide(L)'
;IFRDENEAMMAYSSGLITLQAPIKVRRTLTFDGVEETALVDTTMGQIIFNNPIPQDLGYVDRTDPATKFDYEMNPRTLKIASGGKSDKLTKKGLPDIISRCLTKHGTKVCAMMLDQIKAQGYKYSTLSAITVAVPDAIIPDEKPAILAAADKKIEKVMKNFNRGLISDEERYRSTVAIWQAATEEVSDALSNNLKAHHQRNPIYMMSDSGARG
;
A
#
# COMPACT_ATOMS: atom_id res chain seq x y z
N ILE A 1 22.21 4.83 -14.29
CA ILE A 1 22.83 5.67 -13.26
C ILE A 1 22.67 7.11 -13.73
N PHE A 2 22.22 8.00 -12.82
CA PHE A 2 22.04 9.41 -13.08
C PHE A 2 22.93 10.24 -12.16
N ARG A 3 23.38 11.38 -12.68
CA ARG A 3 24.25 12.30 -11.97
C ARG A 3 23.54 12.95 -10.77
N ASP A 4 22.27 13.28 -10.94
CA ASP A 4 21.44 13.92 -9.93
C ASP A 4 19.94 13.62 -10.16
N GLU A 5 19.09 14.08 -9.26
CA GLU A 5 17.63 13.92 -9.35
C GLU A 5 17.03 14.66 -10.55
N ASN A 6 17.63 15.78 -10.98
CA ASN A 6 17.15 16.56 -12.13
C ASN A 6 17.37 15.81 -13.44
N GLU A 7 18.53 15.17 -13.62
CA GLU A 7 18.81 14.35 -14.79
C GLU A 7 17.84 13.16 -14.87
N ALA A 8 17.55 12.50 -13.74
CA ALA A 8 16.56 11.44 -13.67
C ALA A 8 15.15 11.95 -14.04
N MET A 9 14.78 13.16 -13.58
CA MET A 9 13.52 13.80 -13.93
C MET A 9 13.42 14.12 -15.41
N MET A 10 14.50 14.61 -16.03
CA MET A 10 14.56 14.85 -17.49
C MET A 10 14.39 13.56 -18.27
N ALA A 11 15.06 12.49 -17.87
CA ALA A 11 14.92 11.17 -18.50
C ALA A 11 13.48 10.63 -18.38
N TYR A 12 12.84 10.84 -17.24
CA TYR A 12 11.42 10.49 -17.05
C TYR A 12 10.50 11.33 -17.96
N SER A 13 10.71 12.64 -18.02
CA SER A 13 9.91 13.54 -18.84
C SER A 13 10.05 13.24 -20.34
N SER A 14 11.22 12.73 -20.75
CA SER A 14 11.49 12.29 -22.13
C SER A 14 10.99 10.85 -22.41
N GLY A 15 10.36 10.18 -21.44
CA GLY A 15 9.84 8.83 -21.60
C GLY A 15 10.89 7.71 -21.63
N LEU A 16 12.15 8.01 -21.30
CA LEU A 16 13.25 7.04 -21.30
C LEU A 16 13.18 6.09 -20.11
N ILE A 17 12.60 6.52 -18.99
CA ILE A 17 12.39 5.70 -17.79
C ILE A 17 10.95 5.81 -17.32
N THR A 18 10.46 4.75 -16.67
CA THR A 18 9.13 4.72 -16.02
C THR A 18 9.24 5.08 -14.54
N LEU A 19 8.11 5.38 -13.89
CA LEU A 19 8.05 5.66 -12.45
C LEU A 19 8.59 4.51 -11.58
N GLN A 20 8.48 3.28 -12.06
CA GLN A 20 8.83 2.06 -11.32
C GLN A 20 10.19 1.47 -11.71
N ALA A 21 10.85 2.03 -12.73
CA ALA A 21 12.16 1.55 -13.16
C ALA A 21 13.19 1.72 -12.04
N PRO A 22 13.93 0.66 -11.67
CA PRO A 22 15.03 0.76 -10.72
C PRO A 22 16.17 1.59 -11.32
N ILE A 23 16.57 2.63 -10.62
CA ILE A 23 17.62 3.55 -11.02
C ILE A 23 18.60 3.78 -9.87
N LYS A 24 19.81 4.21 -10.22
CA LYS A 24 20.80 4.70 -9.25
C LYS A 24 21.01 6.19 -9.48
N VAL A 25 20.86 6.96 -8.42
CA VAL A 25 21.01 8.42 -8.47
C VAL A 25 22.09 8.82 -7.48
N ARG A 26 22.98 9.72 -7.91
CA ARG A 26 23.94 10.32 -7.01
C ARG A 26 23.24 11.36 -6.15
N ARG A 27 23.34 11.19 -4.85
CA ARG A 27 22.72 12.06 -3.86
C ARG A 27 23.80 12.68 -2.99
N THR A 28 23.76 13.99 -2.85
CA THR A 28 24.65 14.75 -1.97
C THR A 28 23.88 15.23 -0.76
N LEU A 29 24.36 14.93 0.43
CA LEU A 29 23.81 15.40 1.69
C LEU A 29 24.92 16.04 2.51
N THR A 30 24.55 17.02 3.35
CA THR A 30 25.49 17.69 4.25
C THR A 30 25.33 17.11 5.66
N PHE A 31 26.42 16.56 6.18
CA PHE A 31 26.52 16.06 7.56
C PHE A 31 27.58 16.89 8.30
N ASP A 32 27.20 17.49 9.41
CA ASP A 32 28.11 18.31 10.24
C ASP A 32 28.91 19.37 9.46
N GLY A 33 28.28 19.92 8.41
CA GLY A 33 28.92 20.93 7.54
C GLY A 33 29.79 20.36 6.42
N VAL A 34 29.94 19.05 6.31
CA VAL A 34 30.67 18.38 5.24
C VAL A 34 29.69 17.79 4.21
N GLU A 35 29.91 18.11 2.95
CA GLU A 35 29.15 17.50 1.85
C GLU A 35 29.67 16.11 1.54
N GLU A 36 28.81 15.12 1.65
CA GLU A 36 29.09 13.75 1.27
C GLU A 36 28.16 13.32 0.14
N THR A 37 28.70 12.51 -0.76
CA THR A 37 27.97 12.05 -1.95
C THR A 37 28.01 10.52 -2.06
N ALA A 38 26.86 9.91 -2.32
CA ALA A 38 26.77 8.49 -2.60
C ALA A 38 25.78 8.16 -3.72
N LEU A 39 25.88 6.97 -4.29
CA LEU A 39 24.89 6.42 -5.20
C LEU A 39 23.81 5.69 -4.40
N VAL A 40 22.56 6.07 -4.62
CA VAL A 40 21.40 5.51 -3.94
C VAL A 40 20.55 4.73 -4.94
N ASP A 41 20.19 3.51 -4.56
CA ASP A 41 19.22 2.70 -5.31
C ASP A 41 17.81 3.18 -5.01
N THR A 42 17.09 3.59 -6.04
CA THR A 42 15.76 4.19 -5.91
C THR A 42 14.92 3.98 -7.17
N THR A 43 13.73 4.57 -7.21
CA THR A 43 12.90 4.68 -8.43
C THR A 43 12.50 6.13 -8.66
N MET A 44 12.12 6.47 -9.91
CA MET A 44 11.66 7.82 -10.19
C MET A 44 10.43 8.20 -9.34
N GLY A 45 9.52 7.25 -9.12
CA GLY A 45 8.35 7.46 -8.26
C GLY A 45 8.72 7.79 -6.81
N GLN A 46 9.76 7.17 -6.26
CA GLN A 46 10.25 7.49 -4.91
C GLN A 46 10.84 8.90 -4.84
N ILE A 47 11.63 9.30 -5.84
CA ILE A 47 12.19 10.66 -5.90
C ILE A 47 11.06 11.70 -5.91
N ILE A 48 10.10 11.53 -6.80
CA ILE A 48 8.94 12.45 -6.94
C ILE A 48 8.17 12.54 -5.62
N PHE A 49 7.91 11.39 -4.97
CA PHE A 49 7.15 11.36 -3.73
C PHE A 49 7.90 12.00 -2.55
N ASN A 50 9.24 11.86 -2.51
CA ASN A 50 10.05 12.44 -1.46
C ASN A 50 10.33 13.94 -1.64
N ASN A 51 10.14 14.49 -2.85
CA ASN A 51 10.43 15.89 -3.15
C ASN A 51 9.72 16.89 -2.21
N PRO A 52 8.41 16.76 -1.87
CA PRO A 52 7.75 17.65 -0.92
C PRO A 52 8.06 17.35 0.55
N ILE A 53 8.65 16.20 0.85
CA ILE A 53 8.82 15.71 2.22
C ILE A 53 10.19 16.14 2.75
N PRO A 54 10.28 16.82 3.89
CA PRO A 54 11.56 17.11 4.53
C PRO A 54 12.36 15.83 4.76
N GLN A 55 13.63 15.83 4.38
CA GLN A 55 14.49 14.66 4.39
C GLN A 55 15.23 14.46 5.71
N ASP A 56 14.63 14.91 6.81
CA ASP A 56 15.16 14.85 8.17
C ASP A 56 14.10 14.44 9.21
N LEU A 57 13.00 13.80 8.79
CA LEU A 57 11.91 13.41 9.68
C LEU A 57 12.27 12.27 10.65
N GLY A 58 13.42 11.62 10.46
CA GLY A 58 13.94 10.60 11.36
C GLY A 58 13.36 9.19 11.13
N TYR A 59 12.95 8.88 9.91
CA TYR A 59 12.67 7.49 9.52
C TYR A 59 13.93 6.76 9.07
N VAL A 60 14.90 7.49 8.55
CA VAL A 60 16.21 6.97 8.14
C VAL A 60 17.22 7.19 9.26
N ASP A 61 17.95 6.13 9.61
CA ASP A 61 19.09 6.25 10.49
C ASP A 61 20.26 6.88 9.70
N ARG A 62 20.57 8.15 10.01
CA ARG A 62 21.65 8.90 9.37
C ARG A 62 23.03 8.57 9.95
N THR A 63 23.10 7.78 11.01
CA THR A 63 24.36 7.34 11.63
C THR A 63 24.90 6.06 10.98
N ASP A 64 24.03 5.24 10.37
CA ASP A 64 24.41 4.04 9.66
C ASP A 64 24.92 4.35 8.24
N PRO A 65 26.20 4.06 7.91
CA PRO A 65 26.78 4.31 6.58
C PRO A 65 26.01 3.66 5.43
N ALA A 66 25.28 2.55 5.68
CA ALA A 66 24.53 1.82 4.65
C ALA A 66 23.22 2.50 4.27
N THR A 67 22.63 3.27 5.18
CA THR A 67 21.29 3.86 5.01
C THR A 67 21.30 5.39 5.03
N LYS A 68 22.37 6.02 5.46
CA LYS A 68 22.44 7.48 5.67
C LYS A 68 22.06 8.34 4.45
N PHE A 69 22.19 7.81 3.25
CA PHE A 69 21.81 8.49 2.01
C PHE A 69 20.42 8.15 1.51
N ASP A 70 19.73 7.19 2.12
CA ASP A 70 18.39 6.78 1.71
C ASP A 70 17.39 7.94 1.82
N TYR A 71 16.33 7.88 0.99
CA TYR A 71 15.20 8.79 1.12
C TYR A 71 14.38 8.46 2.37
N GLU A 72 13.83 9.50 3.02
CA GLU A 72 12.97 9.31 4.21
C GLU A 72 11.80 8.37 3.93
N MET A 73 11.17 8.47 2.77
CA MET A 73 10.11 7.59 2.35
C MET A 73 10.62 6.58 1.32
N ASN A 74 11.05 5.43 1.80
CA ASN A 74 11.43 4.26 1.01
C ASN A 74 10.66 3.02 1.52
N PRO A 75 10.67 1.87 0.85
CA PRO A 75 9.90 0.68 1.26
C PRO A 75 10.19 0.21 2.70
N ARG A 76 11.42 0.40 3.19
CA ARG A 76 11.80 0.03 4.57
C ARG A 76 11.14 0.96 5.60
N THR A 77 11.25 2.27 5.38
CA THR A 77 10.72 3.28 6.29
C THR A 77 9.19 3.36 6.23
N LEU A 78 8.59 3.14 5.05
CA LEU A 78 7.14 3.03 4.91
C LEU A 78 6.58 1.85 5.69
N LYS A 79 7.32 0.74 5.74
CA LYS A 79 6.95 -0.41 6.58
C LYS A 79 6.96 -0.04 8.06
N ILE A 80 7.92 0.77 8.51
CA ILE A 80 7.96 1.28 9.89
C ILE A 80 6.77 2.21 10.14
N ALA A 81 6.52 3.18 9.26
CA ALA A 81 5.40 4.12 9.35
C ALA A 81 4.02 3.44 9.35
N SER A 82 3.88 2.31 8.66
CA SER A 82 2.63 1.52 8.62
C SER A 82 2.45 0.56 9.80
N GLY A 83 3.37 0.56 10.77
CA GLY A 83 3.36 -0.38 11.89
C GLY A 83 3.69 -1.81 11.48
N GLY A 84 4.58 -1.99 10.50
CA GLY A 84 5.08 -3.29 10.05
C GLY A 84 4.17 -4.02 9.05
N LYS A 85 3.03 -3.43 8.67
CA LYS A 85 2.00 -4.09 7.86
C LYS A 85 2.18 -3.94 6.35
N SER A 86 2.78 -2.85 5.90
CA SER A 86 2.91 -2.56 4.46
C SER A 86 4.19 -1.78 4.18
N ASP A 87 4.85 -2.10 3.08
CA ASP A 87 5.97 -1.35 2.50
C ASP A 87 5.51 -0.16 1.63
N LYS A 88 4.20 0.08 1.61
CA LYS A 88 3.54 1.16 0.88
C LYS A 88 2.96 2.18 1.86
N LEU A 89 2.84 3.43 1.43
CA LEU A 89 2.14 4.44 2.21
C LEU A 89 0.63 4.15 2.21
N THR A 90 0.13 3.82 3.39
CA THR A 90 -1.30 3.61 3.61
C THR A 90 -1.91 4.84 4.29
N LYS A 91 -3.25 4.88 4.33
CA LYS A 91 -4.00 5.91 5.07
C LYS A 91 -3.54 6.05 6.53
N LYS A 92 -3.05 4.96 7.15
CA LYS A 92 -2.56 4.97 8.54
C LYS A 92 -1.16 5.55 8.70
N GLY A 93 -0.32 5.51 7.67
CA GLY A 93 1.05 6.04 7.73
C GLY A 93 1.14 7.56 7.55
N LEU A 94 0.19 8.15 6.84
CA LEU A 94 0.21 9.60 6.58
C LEU A 94 0.13 10.46 7.85
N PRO A 95 -0.71 10.18 8.86
CA PRO A 95 -0.76 10.95 10.11
C PRO A 95 0.56 10.97 10.87
N ASP A 96 1.35 9.89 10.83
CA ASP A 96 2.66 9.86 11.49
C ASP A 96 3.67 10.81 10.81
N ILE A 97 3.70 10.83 9.48
CA ILE A 97 4.52 11.76 8.70
C ILE A 97 4.15 13.21 9.04
N ILE A 98 2.85 13.52 9.10
CA ILE A 98 2.32 14.85 9.44
C ILE A 98 2.75 15.24 10.86
N SER A 99 2.58 14.34 11.82
CA SER A 99 2.93 14.57 13.22
C SER A 99 4.42 14.87 13.38
N ARG A 100 5.29 14.09 12.76
CA ARG A 100 6.74 14.31 12.79
C ARG A 100 7.15 15.62 12.12
N CYS A 101 6.58 15.92 10.96
CA CYS A 101 6.84 17.18 10.27
C CYS A 101 6.37 18.38 11.10
N LEU A 102 5.19 18.32 11.70
CA LEU A 102 4.66 19.38 12.55
C LEU A 102 5.54 19.62 13.78
N THR A 103 5.97 18.55 14.44
CA THR A 103 6.81 18.62 15.63
C THR A 103 8.19 19.22 15.32
N LYS A 104 8.78 18.87 14.18
CA LYS A 104 10.15 19.26 13.84
C LYS A 104 10.23 20.61 13.13
N HIS A 105 9.35 20.87 12.18
CA HIS A 105 9.40 22.02 11.29
C HIS A 105 8.29 23.05 11.52
N GLY A 106 7.32 22.73 12.38
CA GLY A 106 6.20 23.61 12.68
C GLY A 106 5.13 23.68 11.58
N THR A 107 4.11 24.49 11.83
CA THR A 107 2.87 24.52 11.04
C THR A 107 3.07 24.98 9.61
N LYS A 108 3.95 25.99 9.38
CA LYS A 108 4.15 26.57 8.04
C LYS A 108 4.72 25.55 7.06
N VAL A 109 5.79 24.85 7.43
CA VAL A 109 6.43 23.85 6.57
C VAL A 109 5.51 22.64 6.38
N CYS A 110 4.81 22.22 7.44
CA CYS A 110 3.84 21.13 7.37
C CYS A 110 2.70 21.46 6.40
N ALA A 111 2.15 22.67 6.42
CA ALA A 111 1.10 23.08 5.49
C ALA A 111 1.59 23.05 4.02
N MET A 112 2.79 23.56 3.77
CA MET A 112 3.39 23.53 2.42
C MET A 112 3.60 22.08 1.93
N MET A 113 4.12 21.21 2.79
CA MET A 113 4.28 19.79 2.50
C MET A 113 2.94 19.13 2.13
N LEU A 114 1.90 19.37 2.92
CA LEU A 114 0.55 18.82 2.68
C LEU A 114 -0.06 19.29 1.36
N ASP A 115 0.09 20.57 1.04
CA ASP A 115 -0.41 21.11 -0.23
C ASP A 115 0.32 20.49 -1.42
N GLN A 116 1.61 20.27 -1.32
CA GLN A 116 2.39 19.62 -2.37
C GLN A 116 2.04 18.13 -2.51
N ILE A 117 1.89 17.40 -1.40
CA ILE A 117 1.45 15.99 -1.43
C ILE A 117 0.05 15.87 -2.06
N LYS A 118 -0.86 16.77 -1.69
CA LYS A 118 -2.20 16.84 -2.29
C LYS A 118 -2.13 17.08 -3.79
N ALA A 119 -1.35 18.06 -4.23
CA ALA A 119 -1.18 18.39 -5.66
C ALA A 119 -0.58 17.22 -6.44
N GLN A 120 0.43 16.54 -5.89
CA GLN A 120 0.99 15.32 -6.47
C GLN A 120 -0.05 14.20 -6.55
N GLY A 121 -0.82 13.98 -5.51
CA GLY A 121 -1.89 12.98 -5.48
C GLY A 121 -2.89 13.18 -6.61
N TYR A 122 -3.40 14.38 -6.80
CA TYR A 122 -4.31 14.72 -7.91
C TYR A 122 -3.63 14.55 -9.26
N LYS A 123 -2.42 15.07 -9.43
CA LYS A 123 -1.68 14.97 -10.69
C LYS A 123 -1.50 13.51 -11.13
N TYR A 124 -0.96 12.66 -10.23
CA TYR A 124 -0.66 11.28 -10.58
C TYR A 124 -1.90 10.40 -10.64
N SER A 125 -2.95 10.70 -9.88
CA SER A 125 -4.26 10.04 -10.04
C SER A 125 -4.84 10.29 -11.43
N THR A 126 -4.77 11.52 -11.91
CA THR A 126 -5.23 11.88 -13.27
C THR A 126 -4.37 11.22 -14.37
N LEU A 127 -3.04 11.26 -14.22
CA LEU A 127 -2.12 10.67 -15.20
C LEU A 127 -2.20 9.14 -15.27
N SER A 128 -2.48 8.49 -14.15
CA SER A 128 -2.59 7.02 -14.09
C SER A 128 -3.88 6.52 -14.74
N ALA A 129 -4.89 7.36 -14.89
CA ALA A 129 -6.19 7.04 -15.50
C ALA A 129 -6.82 5.74 -14.92
N ILE A 130 -6.64 5.50 -13.60
CA ILE A 130 -7.16 4.31 -12.94
C ILE A 130 -8.68 4.35 -12.96
N THR A 131 -9.28 3.33 -13.56
CA THR A 131 -10.73 3.15 -13.62
C THR A 131 -11.08 1.71 -13.28
N VAL A 132 -12.32 1.46 -12.87
CA VAL A 132 -12.82 0.12 -12.53
C VAL A 132 -13.69 -0.37 -13.67
N ALA A 133 -13.38 -1.54 -14.19
CA ALA A 133 -14.16 -2.25 -15.19
C ALA A 133 -14.72 -3.56 -14.63
N VAL A 134 -15.75 -4.11 -15.29
CA VAL A 134 -16.36 -5.39 -14.87
C VAL A 134 -15.34 -6.54 -14.79
N PRO A 135 -14.39 -6.71 -15.74
CA PRO A 135 -13.39 -7.77 -15.65
C PRO A 135 -12.37 -7.60 -14.49
N ASP A 136 -12.32 -6.43 -13.84
CA ASP A 136 -11.47 -6.25 -12.66
C ASP A 136 -12.03 -6.94 -11.41
N ALA A 137 -13.32 -7.31 -11.43
CA ALA A 137 -13.96 -8.10 -10.38
C ALA A 137 -13.61 -9.59 -10.56
N ILE A 138 -12.42 -9.97 -10.13
CA ILE A 138 -11.89 -11.32 -10.26
C ILE A 138 -12.57 -12.25 -9.26
N ILE A 139 -12.99 -13.41 -9.72
CA ILE A 139 -13.56 -14.47 -8.88
C ILE A 139 -12.45 -15.50 -8.61
N PRO A 140 -12.11 -15.79 -7.35
CA PRO A 140 -11.10 -16.79 -7.03
C PRO A 140 -11.58 -18.20 -7.42
N ASP A 141 -10.67 -19.03 -7.93
CA ASP A 141 -10.96 -20.39 -8.41
C ASP A 141 -11.43 -21.32 -7.28
N GLU A 142 -11.06 -21.02 -6.04
CA GLU A 142 -11.45 -21.77 -4.84
C GLU A 142 -12.91 -21.55 -4.43
N LYS A 143 -13.56 -20.48 -4.87
CA LYS A 143 -14.93 -20.13 -4.47
C LYS A 143 -15.95 -21.24 -4.65
N PRO A 144 -16.03 -21.95 -5.80
CA PRO A 144 -17.00 -23.03 -5.97
C PRO A 144 -16.82 -24.18 -4.97
N ALA A 145 -15.58 -24.52 -4.64
CA ALA A 145 -15.26 -25.57 -3.68
C ALA A 145 -15.67 -25.19 -2.25
N ILE A 146 -15.42 -23.93 -1.84
CA ILE A 146 -15.80 -23.40 -0.53
C ILE A 146 -17.33 -23.41 -0.39
N LEU A 147 -18.06 -22.93 -1.40
CA LEU A 147 -19.52 -22.93 -1.39
C LEU A 147 -20.11 -24.35 -1.32
N ALA A 148 -19.58 -25.28 -2.11
CA ALA A 148 -20.04 -26.68 -2.07
C ALA A 148 -19.77 -27.36 -0.71
N ALA A 149 -18.68 -26.98 -0.02
CA ALA A 149 -18.41 -27.45 1.32
C ALA A 149 -19.38 -26.86 2.36
N ALA A 150 -19.74 -25.60 2.23
CA ALA A 150 -20.74 -24.93 3.06
C ALA A 150 -22.12 -25.55 2.88
N ASP A 151 -22.54 -25.77 1.63
CA ASP A 151 -23.85 -26.42 1.30
C ASP A 151 -23.96 -27.78 1.96
N LYS A 152 -22.93 -28.64 1.88
CA LYS A 152 -22.91 -29.94 2.55
C LYS A 152 -23.06 -29.84 4.07
N LYS A 153 -22.49 -28.81 4.71
CA LYS A 153 -22.67 -28.56 6.13
C LYS A 153 -24.12 -28.16 6.44
N ILE A 154 -24.70 -27.29 5.63
CA ILE A 154 -26.10 -26.85 5.76
C ILE A 154 -27.08 -28.00 5.57
N GLU A 155 -26.87 -28.89 4.59
CA GLU A 155 -27.69 -30.07 4.41
C GLU A 155 -27.72 -30.96 5.68
N LYS A 156 -26.58 -31.09 6.39
CA LYS A 156 -26.53 -31.83 7.66
C LYS A 156 -27.37 -31.13 8.75
N VAL A 157 -27.25 -29.79 8.86
CA VAL A 157 -28.07 -29.02 9.79
C VAL A 157 -29.56 -29.17 9.51
N MET A 158 -29.95 -29.11 8.24
CA MET A 158 -31.34 -29.29 7.81
C MET A 158 -31.86 -30.73 8.08
N LYS A 159 -31.00 -31.74 7.86
CA LYS A 159 -31.35 -33.14 8.20
C LYS A 159 -31.58 -33.31 9.71
N ASN A 160 -30.76 -32.70 10.54
CA ASN A 160 -30.90 -32.73 12.00
C ASN A 160 -32.18 -32.01 12.47
N PHE A 161 -32.50 -30.87 11.87
CA PHE A 161 -33.74 -30.15 12.13
C PHE A 161 -34.97 -30.97 11.74
N ASN A 162 -35.00 -31.55 10.55
CA ASN A 162 -36.10 -32.37 10.08
C ASN A 162 -36.32 -33.65 10.93
N ARG A 163 -35.28 -34.10 11.63
CA ARG A 163 -35.34 -35.21 12.60
C ARG A 163 -35.79 -34.76 14.00
N GLY A 164 -35.97 -33.47 14.23
CA GLY A 164 -36.31 -32.90 15.52
C GLY A 164 -35.19 -32.90 16.52
N LEU A 165 -33.91 -33.01 16.09
CA LEU A 165 -32.74 -33.06 16.96
C LEU A 165 -32.25 -31.67 17.39
N ILE A 166 -32.64 -30.62 16.67
CA ILE A 166 -32.29 -29.25 16.94
C ILE A 166 -33.52 -28.35 16.81
N SER A 167 -33.54 -27.26 17.60
CA SER A 167 -34.59 -26.24 17.53
C SER A 167 -34.44 -25.36 16.29
N ASP A 168 -35.49 -24.58 15.97
CA ASP A 168 -35.42 -23.63 14.85
C ASP A 168 -34.38 -22.54 15.08
N GLU A 169 -34.23 -22.09 16.32
CA GLU A 169 -33.21 -21.12 16.69
C GLU A 169 -31.78 -21.65 16.51
N GLU A 170 -31.53 -22.91 16.90
CA GLU A 170 -30.24 -23.57 16.70
C GLU A 170 -29.94 -23.79 15.21
N ARG A 171 -30.95 -24.16 14.42
CA ARG A 171 -30.82 -24.27 12.96
C ARG A 171 -30.40 -22.94 12.36
N TYR A 172 -31.09 -21.83 12.73
CA TYR A 172 -30.79 -20.49 12.24
C TYR A 172 -29.37 -20.06 12.60
N ARG A 173 -29.00 -20.16 13.88
CA ARG A 173 -27.64 -19.80 14.37
C ARG A 173 -26.57 -20.61 13.64
N SER A 174 -26.74 -21.92 13.49
CA SER A 174 -25.78 -22.80 12.81
C SER A 174 -25.64 -22.44 11.33
N THR A 175 -26.75 -22.14 10.66
CA THR A 175 -26.75 -21.75 9.25
C THR A 175 -26.01 -20.42 9.03
N VAL A 176 -26.28 -19.43 9.88
CA VAL A 176 -25.59 -18.11 9.84
C VAL A 176 -24.09 -18.27 10.09
N ALA A 177 -23.70 -19.07 11.08
CA ALA A 177 -22.30 -19.31 11.40
C ALA A 177 -21.55 -20.00 10.23
N ILE A 178 -22.19 -20.97 9.54
CA ILE A 178 -21.60 -21.64 8.37
C ILE A 178 -21.39 -20.64 7.23
N TRP A 179 -22.37 -19.79 6.94
CA TRP A 179 -22.25 -18.78 5.88
C TRP A 179 -21.25 -17.68 6.21
N GLN A 180 -21.15 -17.27 7.47
CA GLN A 180 -20.13 -16.31 7.90
C GLN A 180 -18.72 -16.89 7.68
N ALA A 181 -18.47 -18.11 8.14
CA ALA A 181 -17.20 -18.77 7.91
C ALA A 181 -16.88 -18.92 6.41
N ALA A 182 -17.85 -19.33 5.58
CA ALA A 182 -17.64 -19.42 4.15
C ALA A 182 -17.35 -18.05 3.50
N THR A 183 -17.97 -16.97 3.99
CA THR A 183 -17.70 -15.61 3.52
C THR A 183 -16.28 -15.17 3.85
N GLU A 184 -15.80 -15.48 5.06
CA GLU A 184 -14.43 -15.20 5.47
C GLU A 184 -13.43 -15.99 4.63
N GLU A 185 -13.64 -17.30 4.43
CA GLU A 185 -12.79 -18.14 3.58
C GLU A 185 -12.71 -17.61 2.13
N VAL A 186 -13.83 -17.19 1.53
CA VAL A 186 -13.86 -16.61 0.18
C VAL A 186 -13.16 -15.26 0.15
N SER A 187 -13.31 -14.42 1.16
CA SER A 187 -12.66 -13.13 1.28
C SER A 187 -11.14 -13.29 1.37
N ASP A 188 -10.67 -14.24 2.16
CA ASP A 188 -9.24 -14.54 2.29
C ASP A 188 -8.66 -15.11 0.98
N ALA A 189 -9.37 -16.03 0.33
CA ALA A 189 -8.97 -16.56 -0.98
C ALA A 189 -8.86 -15.44 -2.03
N LEU A 190 -9.85 -14.55 -2.08
CA LEU A 190 -9.84 -13.39 -2.98
C LEU A 190 -8.65 -12.46 -2.69
N SER A 191 -8.43 -12.10 -1.42
CA SER A 191 -7.34 -11.24 -1.00
C SER A 191 -5.97 -11.84 -1.37
N ASN A 192 -5.78 -13.13 -1.12
CA ASN A 192 -4.55 -13.83 -1.45
C ASN A 192 -4.32 -13.92 -2.97
N ASN A 193 -5.35 -14.22 -3.74
CA ASN A 193 -5.27 -14.27 -5.20
C ASN A 193 -4.90 -12.89 -5.78
N LEU A 194 -5.59 -11.84 -5.38
CA LEU A 194 -5.31 -10.46 -5.82
C LEU A 194 -3.87 -10.04 -5.44
N LYS A 195 -3.42 -10.38 -4.25
CA LYS A 195 -2.09 -10.05 -3.76
C LYS A 195 -0.98 -10.79 -4.52
N ALA A 196 -1.22 -12.04 -4.89
CA ALA A 196 -0.24 -12.88 -5.58
C ALA A 196 -0.14 -12.54 -7.08
N HIS A 197 -1.26 -12.32 -7.76
CA HIS A 197 -1.32 -12.28 -9.21
C HIS A 197 -1.80 -10.95 -9.80
N HIS A 198 -2.49 -10.12 -9.03
CA HIS A 198 -3.21 -8.95 -9.54
C HIS A 198 -2.94 -7.66 -8.77
N GLN A 199 -1.69 -7.42 -8.38
CA GLN A 199 -1.29 -6.25 -7.60
C GLN A 199 -1.60 -4.89 -8.25
N ARG A 200 -1.75 -4.86 -9.59
CA ARG A 200 -2.15 -3.66 -10.37
C ARG A 200 -3.65 -3.56 -10.64
N ASN A 201 -4.43 -4.48 -10.09
CA ASN A 201 -5.89 -4.41 -10.19
C ASN A 201 -6.41 -3.17 -9.45
N PRO A 202 -7.23 -2.30 -10.07
CA PRO A 202 -7.72 -1.07 -9.45
C PRO A 202 -8.49 -1.31 -8.16
N ILE A 203 -9.29 -2.37 -8.08
CA ILE A 203 -10.06 -2.74 -6.88
C ILE A 203 -9.10 -3.11 -5.74
N TYR A 204 -8.07 -3.92 -6.05
CA TYR A 204 -7.06 -4.29 -5.06
C TYR A 204 -6.27 -3.07 -4.59
N MET A 205 -5.85 -2.19 -5.50
CA MET A 205 -5.10 -0.97 -5.15
C MET A 205 -5.89 -0.05 -4.21
N MET A 206 -7.20 0.10 -4.42
CA MET A 206 -8.07 0.90 -3.55
C MET A 206 -8.21 0.28 -2.16
N SER A 207 -8.38 -1.04 -2.08
CA SER A 207 -8.48 -1.78 -0.82
C SER A 207 -7.15 -1.80 -0.05
N ASP A 208 -6.04 -2.12 -0.73
CA ASP A 208 -4.70 -2.22 -0.12
C ASP A 208 -4.21 -0.86 0.42
N SER A 209 -4.50 0.24 -0.27
CA SER A 209 -4.19 1.60 0.19
C SER A 209 -5.04 2.05 1.39
N GLY A 210 -6.15 1.37 1.68
CA GLY A 210 -7.12 1.77 2.69
C GLY A 210 -7.93 3.02 2.33
N ALA A 211 -7.93 3.41 1.05
CA ALA A 211 -8.71 4.54 0.55
C ALA A 211 -10.21 4.20 0.52
N ARG A 212 -10.54 2.98 0.12
CA ARG A 212 -11.91 2.44 0.09
C ARG A 212 -11.92 0.91 0.13
N GLY A 213 -12.80 0.32 0.91
CA GLY A 213 -12.93 -1.13 1.09
C GLY A 213 -13.09 -1.53 2.53
#